data_fb206849792a1ee43e2f7256046f57c3
#
_entry.id   fb206849792a1ee43e2f7256046f57c3
#
_cell.length_a   1.000
_cell.length_b   1.000
_cell.length_c   1.000
_cell.angle_alpha   90.00
_cell.angle_beta   90.00
_cell.angle_gamma   90.00
#
_symmetry.space_group_name_H-M   'P 1'
#
loop_
_entity.id
_entity.type
_entity.pdbx_description
1 polymer ?
#
loop_
_entity_poly.entity_id
_entity_poly.type
_entity_poly.pdbx_seq_one_letter_code
_entity_poly.pdbx_strand_id
1 'polypeptide(L)'
;MVAGTALALLAGCGTEEGAPAGASTTELLGLASTAPSRQDAPRALSPDTEFMLRTPDAAAVSQFASLFKSHKFADAARLGAMETTPQAVWFTSGSPKEVEAAVRKTMRRAESEHRVPVLVAYNVPFRDCAQYSAGGATDTAAYKAWIDGFARGLGKSKAVVILEPDSLGIIPYNTTIYGAADWCQPTVTNSDGTTSPAPGASPTERYAQINYAIDSIEGKAPRALVYLDGTHSAWLGVGEAAYRLFTAGVQRSQGFYVNVSNYQTTSDNTQFGTWVSECITAATAGASWAAGHFDWCPSQYDASNNYALNYSPDYAATVTASLVNMMGGAAATTHFLIDTSRNGQGPWNPTASYPDPQNWCNPPGRGLGLPPTASTGVALLDAYLWVKTPGESDGSCNRGISAATTDPEWGGIVDPAAGAWFPQQALQLASLATPSLF
;
A
#
# COMPACT_ATOMS: atom_id res chain seq x y z
N MET A 1 -31.91 25.94 2.06
CA MET A 1 -32.50 25.55 3.35
C MET A 1 -32.81 24.07 3.28
N VAL A 2 -31.92 23.22 3.75
CA VAL A 2 -32.24 21.88 4.20
C VAL A 2 -31.29 21.58 5.35
N ALA A 3 -31.89 21.25 6.47
CA ALA A 3 -31.26 21.15 7.77
C ALA A 3 -30.45 19.87 7.93
N GLY A 4 -29.30 19.99 8.56
CA GLY A 4 -28.54 18.87 9.07
C GLY A 4 -29.28 18.15 10.18
N THR A 5 -29.32 16.82 10.12
CA THR A 5 -29.86 15.97 11.19
C THR A 5 -28.70 15.28 11.89
N ALA A 6 -28.39 15.77 13.07
CA ALA A 6 -27.55 15.07 14.04
C ALA A 6 -28.30 13.83 14.53
N LEU A 7 -27.67 12.66 14.48
CA LEU A 7 -28.23 11.42 15.02
C LEU A 7 -27.74 11.27 16.46
N ALA A 8 -28.65 11.42 17.40
CA ALA A 8 -28.44 11.16 18.82
C ALA A 8 -28.51 9.64 19.08
N LEU A 9 -27.51 9.10 19.76
CA LEU A 9 -27.51 7.74 20.29
C LEU A 9 -28.43 7.68 21.51
N LEU A 10 -29.52 6.93 21.38
CA LEU A 10 -30.33 6.48 22.51
C LEU A 10 -29.87 5.07 22.90
N ALA A 11 -29.44 4.95 24.14
CA ALA A 11 -29.20 3.68 24.79
C ALA A 11 -30.55 2.97 25.03
N GLY A 12 -30.72 1.79 24.41
CA GLY A 12 -31.83 0.88 24.69
C GLY A 12 -31.29 -0.47 25.15
N CYS A 13 -31.51 -0.84 26.40
CA CYS A 13 -31.37 -2.22 26.87
C CYS A 13 -32.40 -3.11 26.16
N GLY A 14 -31.92 -4.15 25.45
CA GLY A 14 -32.76 -5.19 24.85
C GLY A 14 -31.96 -6.47 24.73
N THR A 15 -32.45 -7.47 25.39
CA THR A 15 -32.17 -8.92 25.50
C THR A 15 -31.28 -9.56 24.43
N GLU A 16 -30.35 -10.39 24.92
CA GLU A 16 -29.48 -11.31 24.17
C GLU A 16 -30.23 -12.19 23.17
N GLU A 17 -29.96 -12.02 21.90
CA GLU A 17 -30.07 -13.08 20.90
C GLU A 17 -28.73 -13.19 20.19
N GLY A 18 -28.20 -14.42 20.12
CA GLY A 18 -26.82 -14.74 19.81
C GLY A 18 -26.30 -14.20 18.50
N ALA A 19 -25.18 -13.51 18.58
CA ALA A 19 -24.33 -13.24 17.44
C ALA A 19 -23.80 -14.57 16.84
N PRO A 20 -23.65 -14.68 15.52
CA PRO A 20 -22.98 -15.83 14.91
C PRO A 20 -21.54 -15.86 15.42
N ALA A 21 -21.13 -17.00 15.97
CA ALA A 21 -19.80 -17.24 16.50
C ALA A 21 -18.75 -16.91 15.43
N GLY A 22 -17.97 -15.87 15.65
CA GLY A 22 -16.72 -15.65 14.94
C GLY A 22 -15.84 -16.90 15.10
N ALA A 23 -15.09 -17.26 14.06
CA ALA A 23 -14.17 -18.38 14.09
C ALA A 23 -13.33 -18.35 15.36
N SER A 24 -13.24 -19.47 16.06
CA SER A 24 -12.49 -19.51 17.32
C SER A 24 -11.02 -19.22 17.06
N THR A 25 -10.35 -18.57 18.01
CA THR A 25 -8.91 -18.29 17.98
C THR A 25 -8.08 -19.54 17.70
N THR A 26 -8.58 -20.72 18.03
CA THR A 26 -7.95 -22.02 17.74
C THR A 26 -8.00 -22.38 16.26
N GLU A 27 -9.04 -21.97 15.52
CA GLU A 27 -9.12 -22.19 14.05
C GLU A 27 -8.22 -21.23 13.28
N LEU A 28 -8.11 -19.97 13.72
CA LEU A 28 -7.20 -19.00 13.12
C LEU A 28 -5.72 -19.37 13.33
N LEU A 29 -5.37 -19.87 14.53
CA LEU A 29 -4.03 -20.39 14.82
C LEU A 29 -3.74 -21.72 14.08
N GLY A 30 -4.77 -22.53 13.83
CA GLY A 30 -4.65 -23.78 13.06
C GLY A 30 -4.36 -23.57 11.58
N LEU A 31 -4.84 -22.50 10.96
CA LEU A 31 -4.52 -22.15 9.58
C LEU A 31 -3.08 -21.68 9.38
N ALA A 32 -2.46 -21.14 10.44
CA ALA A 32 -1.04 -20.72 10.41
C ALA A 32 -0.04 -21.88 10.58
N SER A 33 -0.49 -23.09 10.97
CA SER A 33 0.36 -24.17 11.45
C SER A 33 0.85 -25.15 10.38
N THR A 34 0.52 -25.01 9.10
CA THR A 34 0.87 -26.00 8.06
C THR A 34 1.93 -25.55 7.06
N ALA A 35 2.54 -24.38 7.22
CA ALA A 35 3.65 -23.95 6.38
C ALA A 35 5.00 -24.49 6.94
N PRO A 36 5.91 -25.04 6.09
CA PRO A 36 7.24 -25.44 6.53
C PRO A 36 7.99 -24.23 7.09
N SER A 37 8.58 -24.39 8.27
CA SER A 37 9.45 -23.38 8.86
C SER A 37 10.62 -23.11 7.91
N ARG A 38 10.82 -21.87 7.50
CA ARG A 38 11.99 -21.45 6.72
C ARG A 38 13.25 -21.64 7.54
N GLN A 39 14.12 -22.53 7.11
CA GLN A 39 15.47 -22.71 7.64
C GLN A 39 16.56 -22.16 6.71
N ASP A 40 16.27 -21.20 5.85
CA ASP A 40 17.28 -20.54 5.02
C ASP A 40 17.70 -19.20 5.63
N ALA A 41 18.97 -18.83 5.40
CA ALA A 41 19.53 -17.55 5.87
C ALA A 41 18.60 -16.38 5.58
N PRO A 42 18.44 -15.42 6.52
CA PRO A 42 17.48 -14.34 6.36
C PRO A 42 17.67 -13.65 5.01
N ARG A 43 16.62 -13.64 4.21
CA ARG A 43 16.58 -12.90 2.96
C ARG A 43 16.45 -11.44 3.34
N ALA A 44 17.55 -10.75 3.53
CA ALA A 44 17.57 -9.34 3.88
C ALA A 44 18.11 -8.53 2.70
N LEU A 45 17.67 -7.28 2.60
CA LEU A 45 18.38 -6.27 1.85
C LEU A 45 19.67 -5.93 2.60
N SER A 46 20.78 -5.88 1.89
CA SER A 46 22.03 -5.36 2.44
C SER A 46 21.97 -3.82 2.41
N PRO A 47 22.54 -3.11 3.40
CA PRO A 47 22.58 -1.65 3.39
C PRO A 47 23.21 -1.02 2.13
N ASP A 48 24.09 -1.75 1.45
CA ASP A 48 24.74 -1.40 0.21
C ASP A 48 23.99 -1.89 -1.05
N THR A 49 22.72 -2.33 -0.92
CA THR A 49 21.92 -2.76 -2.06
C THR A 49 21.74 -1.63 -3.06
N GLU A 50 22.20 -1.84 -4.29
CA GLU A 50 21.92 -0.95 -5.41
C GLU A 50 20.62 -1.35 -6.11
N PHE A 51 19.65 -0.44 -6.13
CA PHE A 51 18.37 -0.66 -6.82
C PHE A 51 18.48 -0.35 -8.31
N MET A 52 17.73 -1.11 -9.13
CA MET A 52 17.69 -0.94 -10.57
C MET A 52 16.96 0.34 -10.97
N LEU A 53 17.49 1.07 -11.94
CA LEU A 53 16.77 2.17 -12.59
C LEU A 53 15.69 1.60 -13.53
N ARG A 54 14.46 2.10 -13.43
CA ARG A 54 13.48 1.76 -14.47
C ARG A 54 13.81 2.40 -15.80
N THR A 55 13.21 1.93 -16.89
CA THR A 55 13.25 2.67 -18.15
C THR A 55 12.40 3.92 -18.02
N PRO A 56 12.92 5.12 -18.32
CA PRO A 56 12.12 6.35 -18.27
C PRO A 56 10.88 6.28 -19.15
N ASP A 57 9.80 6.92 -18.71
CA ASP A 57 8.59 7.06 -19.51
C ASP A 57 8.85 7.92 -20.77
N ALA A 58 8.24 7.55 -21.90
CA ALA A 58 8.42 8.28 -23.14
C ALA A 58 7.92 9.74 -23.06
N ALA A 59 6.86 10.00 -22.28
CA ALA A 59 6.34 11.35 -22.07
C ALA A 59 7.26 12.16 -21.14
N ALA A 60 7.89 11.54 -20.13
CA ALA A 60 8.93 12.17 -19.33
C ALA A 60 10.14 12.60 -20.18
N VAL A 61 10.61 11.70 -21.06
CA VAL A 61 11.70 12.01 -22.00
C VAL A 61 11.31 13.15 -22.93
N SER A 62 10.08 13.16 -23.43
CA SER A 62 9.56 14.24 -24.29
C SER A 62 9.49 15.58 -23.56
N GLN A 63 9.04 15.57 -22.30
CA GLN A 63 9.02 16.75 -21.45
C GLN A 63 10.42 17.29 -21.19
N PHE A 64 11.37 16.41 -20.84
CA PHE A 64 12.78 16.77 -20.66
C PHE A 64 13.34 17.48 -21.90
N ALA A 65 13.13 16.88 -23.10
CA ALA A 65 13.59 17.47 -24.35
C ALA A 65 12.94 18.84 -24.63
N SER A 66 11.66 19.00 -24.31
CA SER A 66 10.93 20.27 -24.45
C SER A 66 11.49 21.36 -23.54
N LEU A 67 11.74 21.02 -22.26
CA LEU A 67 12.33 21.94 -21.29
C LEU A 67 13.71 22.39 -21.73
N PHE A 68 14.53 21.45 -22.21
CA PHE A 68 15.87 21.76 -22.70
C PHE A 68 15.85 22.70 -23.91
N LYS A 69 14.99 22.42 -24.91
CA LYS A 69 14.79 23.28 -26.09
C LYS A 69 14.27 24.67 -25.72
N SER A 70 13.48 24.78 -24.65
CA SER A 70 12.93 26.04 -24.15
C SER A 70 13.88 26.78 -23.20
N HIS A 71 15.13 26.34 -23.07
CA HIS A 71 16.14 26.92 -22.18
C HIS A 71 15.77 26.87 -20.67
N LYS A 72 14.83 26.00 -20.28
CA LYS A 72 14.46 25.76 -18.89
C LYS A 72 15.38 24.70 -18.26
N PHE A 73 16.68 24.99 -18.25
CA PHE A 73 17.71 24.01 -17.88
C PHE A 73 17.60 23.51 -16.44
N ALA A 74 17.20 24.36 -15.51
CA ALA A 74 17.01 23.94 -14.12
C ALA A 74 15.89 22.92 -13.98
N ASP A 75 14.75 23.12 -14.64
CA ASP A 75 13.63 22.18 -14.62
C ASP A 75 13.98 20.88 -15.36
N ALA A 76 14.70 20.98 -16.49
CA ALA A 76 15.21 19.80 -17.19
C ALA A 76 16.16 19.00 -16.30
N ALA A 77 17.07 19.66 -15.56
CA ALA A 77 17.99 18.99 -14.65
C ALA A 77 17.25 18.28 -13.50
N ARG A 78 16.24 18.93 -12.88
CA ARG A 78 15.42 18.32 -11.81
C ARG A 78 14.66 17.10 -12.33
N LEU A 79 14.00 17.22 -13.48
CA LEU A 79 13.30 16.10 -14.11
C LEU A 79 14.25 14.96 -14.46
N GLY A 80 15.43 15.28 -14.99
CA GLY A 80 16.48 14.30 -15.28
C GLY A 80 16.96 13.57 -14.01
N ALA A 81 17.20 14.29 -12.91
CA ALA A 81 17.57 13.68 -11.64
C ALA A 81 16.49 12.76 -11.09
N MET A 82 15.21 13.16 -11.18
CA MET A 82 14.07 12.31 -10.80
C MET A 82 14.04 11.01 -11.62
N GLU A 83 14.18 11.09 -12.94
CA GLU A 83 14.12 9.93 -13.83
C GLU A 83 15.37 9.02 -13.75
N THR A 84 16.48 9.53 -13.23
CA THR A 84 17.71 8.75 -12.97
C THR A 84 17.83 8.27 -11.52
N THR A 85 16.78 8.41 -10.73
CA THR A 85 16.64 7.79 -9.41
C THR A 85 15.92 6.44 -9.56
N PRO A 86 16.32 5.37 -8.84
CA PRO A 86 15.63 4.08 -8.90
C PRO A 86 14.15 4.18 -8.56
N GLN A 87 13.31 3.54 -9.37
CA GLN A 87 11.86 3.50 -9.20
C GLN A 87 11.34 2.10 -9.52
N ALA A 88 10.20 1.73 -8.93
CA ALA A 88 9.59 0.44 -9.19
C ALA A 88 9.06 0.29 -10.62
N VAL A 89 8.97 -0.97 -11.07
CA VAL A 89 8.37 -1.34 -12.35
C VAL A 89 7.03 -2.01 -12.07
N TRP A 90 5.94 -1.43 -12.59
CA TRP A 90 4.58 -1.91 -12.36
C TRP A 90 4.13 -2.90 -13.43
N PHE A 91 3.48 -3.99 -13.00
CA PHE A 91 2.83 -5.00 -13.84
C PHE A 91 1.36 -5.05 -13.43
N THR A 92 0.47 -4.60 -14.33
CA THR A 92 -0.92 -4.28 -13.98
C THR A 92 -1.95 -5.03 -14.83
N SER A 93 -1.51 -5.83 -15.83
CA SER A 93 -2.38 -6.46 -16.81
C SER A 93 -1.64 -7.50 -17.65
N GLY A 94 -2.29 -7.98 -18.69
CA GLY A 94 -1.76 -8.94 -19.65
C GLY A 94 -2.13 -10.39 -19.32
N SER A 95 -1.92 -11.28 -20.29
CA SER A 95 -2.04 -12.72 -20.09
C SER A 95 -0.91 -13.26 -19.19
N PRO A 96 -1.06 -14.47 -18.64
CA PRO A 96 0.00 -15.11 -17.86
C PRO A 96 1.36 -15.25 -18.60
N LYS A 97 1.34 -15.42 -19.92
CA LYS A 97 2.57 -15.49 -20.75
C LYS A 97 3.19 -14.12 -20.96
N GLU A 98 2.38 -13.09 -21.16
CA GLU A 98 2.86 -11.72 -21.36
C GLU A 98 3.50 -11.17 -20.08
N VAL A 99 2.86 -11.34 -18.91
CA VAL A 99 3.47 -10.89 -17.65
C VAL A 99 4.75 -11.67 -17.35
N GLU A 100 4.79 -13.00 -17.59
CA GLU A 100 6.01 -13.79 -17.43
C GLU A 100 7.16 -13.25 -18.30
N ALA A 101 6.87 -12.94 -19.56
CA ALA A 101 7.87 -12.42 -20.48
C ALA A 101 8.36 -11.02 -20.07
N ALA A 102 7.45 -10.14 -19.64
CA ALA A 102 7.76 -8.79 -19.21
C ALA A 102 8.60 -8.76 -17.93
N VAL A 103 8.20 -9.54 -16.91
CA VAL A 103 8.96 -9.69 -15.66
C VAL A 103 10.34 -10.29 -15.94
N ARG A 104 10.43 -11.35 -16.74
CA ARG A 104 11.69 -11.97 -17.11
C ARG A 104 12.64 -11.00 -17.85
N LYS A 105 12.10 -10.14 -18.71
CA LYS A 105 12.88 -9.08 -19.40
C LYS A 105 13.49 -8.11 -18.39
N THR A 106 12.69 -7.67 -17.40
CA THR A 106 13.14 -6.77 -16.34
C THR A 106 14.20 -7.44 -15.46
N MET A 107 13.99 -8.70 -15.07
CA MET A 107 14.96 -9.47 -14.26
C MET A 107 16.30 -9.66 -14.98
N ARG A 108 16.30 -9.99 -16.28
CA ARG A 108 17.54 -10.11 -17.06
C ARG A 108 18.31 -8.80 -17.13
N ARG A 109 17.60 -7.68 -17.27
CA ARG A 109 18.23 -6.36 -17.27
C ARG A 109 18.86 -6.08 -15.90
N ALA A 110 18.14 -6.32 -14.80
CA ALA A 110 18.65 -6.14 -13.44
C ALA A 110 19.91 -7.01 -13.19
N GLU A 111 19.89 -8.27 -13.64
CA GLU A 111 21.05 -9.16 -13.58
C GLU A 111 22.27 -8.61 -14.35
N SER A 112 22.05 -8.10 -15.56
CA SER A 112 23.14 -7.53 -16.37
C SER A 112 23.71 -6.24 -15.79
N GLU A 113 22.91 -5.50 -15.02
CA GLU A 113 23.32 -4.28 -14.33
C GLU A 113 23.83 -4.55 -12.89
N HIS A 114 23.79 -5.80 -12.43
CA HIS A 114 24.10 -6.21 -11.05
C HIS A 114 23.30 -5.44 -9.99
N ARG A 115 22.02 -5.16 -10.26
CA ARG A 115 21.12 -4.37 -9.43
C ARG A 115 19.90 -5.16 -9.01
N VAL A 116 19.28 -4.73 -7.90
CA VAL A 116 18.04 -5.33 -7.38
C VAL A 116 16.83 -4.55 -7.92
N PRO A 117 15.96 -5.17 -8.72
CA PRO A 117 14.74 -4.50 -9.18
C PRO A 117 13.68 -4.48 -8.09
N VAL A 118 12.87 -3.41 -8.07
CA VAL A 118 11.62 -3.31 -7.32
C VAL A 118 10.47 -3.51 -8.30
N LEU A 119 9.66 -4.53 -8.09
CA LEU A 119 8.59 -4.95 -9.00
C LEU A 119 7.24 -4.88 -8.28
N VAL A 120 6.26 -4.25 -8.88
CA VAL A 120 4.90 -4.18 -8.35
C VAL A 120 4.02 -5.16 -9.12
N ALA A 121 3.41 -6.12 -8.42
CA ALA A 121 2.31 -6.91 -8.94
C ALA A 121 1.00 -6.21 -8.55
N TYR A 122 0.19 -5.78 -9.52
CA TYR A 122 -1.02 -5.01 -9.27
C TYR A 122 -2.14 -5.43 -10.22
N ASN A 123 -2.73 -6.60 -9.95
CA ASN A 123 -3.75 -7.21 -10.82
C ASN A 123 -4.82 -8.01 -10.06
N VAL A 124 -4.99 -7.78 -8.75
CA VAL A 124 -6.01 -8.45 -7.94
C VAL A 124 -7.42 -8.12 -8.45
N PRO A 125 -8.38 -9.06 -8.45
CA PRO A 125 -9.78 -8.78 -8.80
C PRO A 125 -10.37 -7.67 -7.93
N PHE A 126 -11.27 -6.87 -8.50
CA PHE A 126 -11.86 -5.69 -7.84
C PHE A 126 -10.82 -4.69 -7.32
N ARG A 127 -9.70 -4.59 -8.04
CA ARG A 127 -8.67 -3.61 -7.75
C ARG A 127 -9.28 -2.21 -7.69
N ASP A 128 -8.92 -1.46 -6.65
CA ASP A 128 -9.37 -0.08 -6.41
C ASP A 128 -10.91 0.09 -6.31
N CYS A 129 -11.66 -1.03 -6.18
CA CYS A 129 -13.11 -1.03 -6.00
C CYS A 129 -13.87 -0.08 -6.95
N ALA A 130 -13.52 -0.07 -8.23
CA ALA A 130 -14.09 0.79 -9.27
C ALA A 130 -13.74 2.28 -9.19
N GLN A 131 -12.71 2.66 -8.42
CA GLN A 131 -12.16 4.02 -8.44
C GLN A 131 -11.25 4.26 -9.66
N TYR A 132 -10.37 5.25 -9.62
CA TYR A 132 -9.58 5.70 -10.77
C TYR A 132 -8.59 4.66 -11.32
N SER A 133 -8.08 3.75 -10.49
CA SER A 133 -7.20 2.65 -10.88
C SER A 133 -7.93 1.31 -11.03
N ALA A 134 -9.23 1.34 -11.20
CA ALA A 134 -10.07 0.16 -11.36
C ALA A 134 -9.54 -0.82 -12.42
N GLY A 135 -9.77 -2.12 -12.20
CA GLY A 135 -9.33 -3.18 -13.09
C GLY A 135 -8.98 -4.45 -12.33
N GLY A 136 -7.91 -5.08 -12.73
CA GLY A 136 -7.48 -6.37 -12.20
C GLY A 136 -7.93 -7.55 -13.03
N ALA A 137 -7.58 -8.75 -12.60
CA ALA A 137 -8.04 -9.99 -13.19
C ALA A 137 -9.56 -10.15 -13.05
N THR A 138 -10.19 -10.86 -13.97
CA THR A 138 -11.64 -11.03 -14.01
C THR A 138 -12.20 -11.82 -12.84
N ASP A 139 -11.40 -12.71 -12.28
CA ASP A 139 -11.76 -13.61 -11.18
C ASP A 139 -10.50 -14.18 -10.51
N THR A 140 -10.68 -14.93 -9.44
CA THR A 140 -9.61 -15.57 -8.68
C THR A 140 -8.79 -16.57 -9.49
N ALA A 141 -9.41 -17.30 -10.44
CA ALA A 141 -8.69 -18.27 -11.27
C ALA A 141 -7.76 -17.57 -12.26
N ALA A 142 -8.25 -16.51 -12.91
CA ALA A 142 -7.46 -15.66 -13.80
C ALA A 142 -6.30 -14.97 -13.04
N TYR A 143 -6.56 -14.49 -11.83
CA TYR A 143 -5.53 -13.91 -10.96
C TYR A 143 -4.43 -14.93 -10.62
N LYS A 144 -4.81 -16.15 -10.18
CA LYS A 144 -3.83 -17.21 -9.87
C LYS A 144 -2.98 -17.57 -11.08
N ALA A 145 -3.58 -17.68 -12.25
CA ALA A 145 -2.83 -17.95 -13.48
C ALA A 145 -1.86 -16.82 -13.83
N TRP A 146 -2.27 -15.57 -13.62
CA TRP A 146 -1.46 -14.38 -13.87
C TRP A 146 -0.29 -14.29 -12.90
N ILE A 147 -0.53 -14.46 -11.59
CA ILE A 147 0.51 -14.41 -10.56
C ILE A 147 1.53 -15.56 -10.71
N ASP A 148 1.07 -16.72 -11.20
CA ASP A 148 1.96 -17.82 -11.58
C ASP A 148 2.91 -17.43 -12.73
N GLY A 149 2.41 -16.68 -13.71
CA GLY A 149 3.22 -16.09 -14.77
C GLY A 149 4.24 -15.10 -14.23
N PHE A 150 3.79 -14.17 -13.39
CA PHE A 150 4.66 -13.21 -12.71
C PHE A 150 5.78 -13.91 -11.93
N ALA A 151 5.43 -14.89 -11.11
CA ALA A 151 6.37 -15.65 -10.29
C ALA A 151 7.39 -16.43 -11.13
N ARG A 152 6.99 -17.06 -12.25
CA ARG A 152 7.92 -17.70 -13.18
C ARG A 152 8.86 -16.69 -13.86
N GLY A 153 8.37 -15.48 -14.12
CA GLY A 153 9.16 -14.40 -14.68
C GLY A 153 10.31 -13.93 -13.79
N LEU A 154 10.11 -13.95 -12.46
CA LEU A 154 11.12 -13.57 -11.45
C LEU A 154 12.37 -14.47 -11.51
N GLY A 155 12.18 -15.77 -11.76
CA GLY A 155 13.30 -16.72 -11.79
C GLY A 155 13.96 -16.89 -10.44
N LYS A 156 15.33 -16.97 -10.42
CA LYS A 156 16.09 -17.27 -9.20
C LYS A 156 16.90 -16.09 -8.66
N SER A 157 16.79 -14.92 -9.25
CA SER A 157 17.55 -13.74 -8.86
C SER A 157 16.82 -12.94 -7.78
N LYS A 158 17.57 -12.11 -7.05
CA LYS A 158 17.01 -11.27 -5.99
C LYS A 158 16.11 -10.17 -6.62
N ALA A 159 14.95 -9.95 -6.05
CA ALA A 159 14.04 -8.86 -6.38
C ALA A 159 13.25 -8.46 -5.15
N VAL A 160 12.85 -7.20 -5.07
CA VAL A 160 11.81 -6.75 -4.13
C VAL A 160 10.47 -6.82 -4.85
N VAL A 161 9.48 -7.46 -4.26
CA VAL A 161 8.12 -7.56 -4.79
C VAL A 161 7.15 -6.84 -3.87
N ILE A 162 6.54 -5.80 -4.39
CA ILE A 162 5.44 -5.06 -3.79
C ILE A 162 4.16 -5.73 -4.28
N LEU A 163 3.49 -6.45 -3.40
CA LEU A 163 2.36 -7.29 -3.75
C LEU A 163 1.05 -6.55 -3.55
N GLU A 164 0.36 -6.26 -4.64
CA GLU A 164 -1.01 -5.77 -4.73
C GLU A 164 -1.29 -4.54 -3.84
N PRO A 165 -0.76 -3.35 -4.18
CA PRO A 165 -1.10 -2.11 -3.49
C PRO A 165 -2.61 -1.93 -3.29
N ASP A 166 -3.01 -1.39 -2.14
CA ASP A 166 -4.38 -1.16 -1.67
C ASP A 166 -5.21 -2.44 -1.42
N SER A 167 -4.67 -3.63 -1.72
CA SER A 167 -5.44 -4.88 -1.68
C SER A 167 -5.92 -5.28 -0.30
N LEU A 168 -5.18 -4.91 0.75
CA LEU A 168 -5.58 -5.14 2.15
C LEU A 168 -6.23 -3.90 2.77
N GLY A 169 -6.03 -2.71 2.20
CA GLY A 169 -6.78 -1.51 2.54
C GLY A 169 -8.22 -1.53 2.00
N ILE A 170 -8.41 -2.10 0.80
CA ILE A 170 -9.69 -2.15 0.08
C ILE A 170 -10.10 -3.60 -0.15
N ILE A 171 -10.83 -4.17 0.79
CA ILE A 171 -11.32 -5.56 0.72
C ILE A 171 -12.84 -5.53 0.45
N PRO A 172 -13.32 -6.19 -0.64
CA PRO A 172 -14.75 -6.24 -0.93
C PRO A 172 -15.55 -6.88 0.22
N TYR A 173 -16.65 -6.21 0.63
CA TYR A 173 -17.58 -6.68 1.67
C TYR A 173 -16.91 -7.02 3.01
N ASN A 174 -15.78 -6.41 3.33
CA ASN A 174 -15.12 -6.66 4.60
C ASN A 174 -15.87 -5.98 5.76
N THR A 175 -15.75 -6.60 6.91
CA THR A 175 -16.10 -6.00 8.19
C THR A 175 -14.83 -5.94 9.03
N THR A 176 -14.51 -4.77 9.56
CA THR A 176 -13.33 -4.56 10.39
C THR A 176 -13.42 -5.36 11.69
N ILE A 177 -12.29 -5.56 12.37
CA ILE A 177 -12.26 -6.21 13.71
C ILE A 177 -13.08 -5.42 14.75
N TYR A 178 -13.44 -4.18 14.45
CA TYR A 178 -14.28 -3.32 15.29
C TYR A 178 -15.77 -3.32 14.87
N GLY A 179 -16.16 -4.18 13.91
CA GLY A 179 -17.53 -4.35 13.45
C GLY A 179 -18.02 -3.31 12.42
N ALA A 180 -17.16 -2.44 11.92
CA ALA A 180 -17.53 -1.49 10.87
C ALA A 180 -17.42 -2.13 9.48
N ALA A 181 -18.45 -1.96 8.63
CA ALA A 181 -18.41 -2.40 7.25
C ALA A 181 -17.50 -1.49 6.40
N ASP A 182 -16.65 -2.08 5.56
CA ASP A 182 -15.86 -1.34 4.58
C ASP A 182 -16.76 -0.81 3.45
N TRP A 183 -16.36 0.30 2.85
CA TRP A 183 -17.12 0.97 1.80
C TRP A 183 -17.14 0.20 0.46
N CYS A 184 -16.19 -0.68 0.22
CA CYS A 184 -16.05 -1.43 -1.02
C CYS A 184 -17.11 -2.55 -1.14
N GLN A 185 -18.19 -2.29 -1.86
CA GLN A 185 -19.30 -3.22 -2.04
C GLN A 185 -19.67 -3.35 -3.53
N PRO A 186 -18.82 -4.00 -4.36
CA PRO A 186 -19.08 -4.12 -5.79
C PRO A 186 -20.30 -4.99 -6.06
N THR A 187 -21.20 -4.52 -6.94
CA THR A 187 -22.45 -5.21 -7.31
C THR A 187 -22.52 -5.47 -8.81
N VAL A 188 -23.35 -6.42 -9.19
CA VAL A 188 -23.76 -6.68 -10.58
C VAL A 188 -25.27 -6.51 -10.71
N THR A 189 -25.73 -6.04 -11.89
CA THR A 189 -27.15 -5.94 -12.21
C THR A 189 -27.62 -7.28 -12.80
N ASN A 190 -28.62 -7.86 -12.18
CA ASN A 190 -29.25 -9.10 -12.62
C ASN A 190 -30.18 -8.85 -13.83
N SER A 191 -30.62 -9.94 -14.51
CA SER A 191 -31.48 -9.85 -15.66
C SER A 191 -32.88 -9.27 -15.36
N ASP A 192 -33.32 -9.30 -14.10
CA ASP A 192 -34.57 -8.74 -13.61
C ASP A 192 -34.45 -7.26 -13.18
N GLY A 193 -33.25 -6.65 -13.34
CA GLY A 193 -32.95 -5.26 -12.95
C GLY A 193 -32.59 -5.08 -11.47
N THR A 194 -32.60 -6.11 -10.66
CA THR A 194 -32.10 -6.05 -9.27
C THR A 194 -30.58 -6.04 -9.22
N THR A 195 -29.99 -5.67 -8.09
CA THR A 195 -28.54 -5.76 -7.86
C THR A 195 -28.23 -6.86 -6.85
N SER A 196 -27.11 -7.54 -7.07
CA SER A 196 -26.54 -8.50 -6.13
C SER A 196 -25.04 -8.29 -5.96
N PRO A 197 -24.40 -8.79 -4.87
CA PRO A 197 -22.95 -8.77 -4.75
C PRO A 197 -22.27 -9.36 -5.97
N ALA A 198 -21.20 -8.72 -6.43
CA ALA A 198 -20.43 -9.22 -7.56
C ALA A 198 -19.81 -10.59 -7.22
N PRO A 199 -19.90 -11.59 -8.11
CA PRO A 199 -19.37 -12.94 -7.88
C PRO A 199 -17.86 -12.88 -7.55
N GLY A 200 -17.44 -13.54 -6.46
CA GLY A 200 -16.06 -13.55 -6.01
C GLY A 200 -15.63 -12.29 -5.23
N ALA A 201 -16.51 -11.31 -5.04
CA ALA A 201 -16.26 -10.16 -4.20
C ALA A 201 -16.49 -10.53 -2.73
N SER A 202 -15.44 -10.88 -2.01
CA SER A 202 -15.53 -11.21 -0.57
C SER A 202 -14.17 -11.13 0.12
N PRO A 203 -14.13 -10.96 1.45
CA PRO A 203 -12.89 -11.03 2.21
C PRO A 203 -12.19 -12.40 2.06
N THR A 204 -12.94 -13.48 2.09
CA THR A 204 -12.41 -14.84 1.92
C THR A 204 -11.63 -15.00 0.61
N GLU A 205 -12.20 -14.52 -0.49
CA GLU A 205 -11.52 -14.56 -1.80
C GLU A 205 -10.28 -13.66 -1.82
N ARG A 206 -10.35 -12.44 -1.26
CA ARG A 206 -9.20 -11.53 -1.19
C ARG A 206 -8.04 -12.17 -0.41
N TYR A 207 -8.29 -12.69 0.77
CA TYR A 207 -7.25 -13.37 1.55
C TYR A 207 -6.72 -14.61 0.85
N ALA A 208 -7.58 -15.42 0.19
CA ALA A 208 -7.15 -16.56 -0.59
C ALA A 208 -6.27 -16.17 -1.79
N GLN A 209 -6.57 -15.04 -2.44
CA GLN A 209 -5.76 -14.49 -3.54
C GLN A 209 -4.36 -14.10 -3.07
N ILE A 210 -4.25 -13.34 -1.96
CA ILE A 210 -2.96 -12.88 -1.43
C ILE A 210 -2.14 -14.06 -0.89
N ASN A 211 -2.76 -14.96 -0.13
CA ASN A 211 -2.08 -16.17 0.37
C ASN A 211 -1.53 -17.01 -0.80
N TYR A 212 -2.31 -17.21 -1.85
CA TYR A 212 -1.85 -17.93 -3.04
C TYR A 212 -0.67 -17.22 -3.73
N ALA A 213 -0.72 -15.89 -3.82
CA ALA A 213 0.34 -15.11 -4.45
C ALA A 213 1.66 -15.26 -3.70
N ILE A 214 1.64 -15.21 -2.37
CA ILE A 214 2.81 -15.48 -1.53
C ILE A 214 3.37 -16.87 -1.84
N ASP A 215 2.54 -17.91 -1.76
CA ASP A 215 2.97 -19.31 -1.97
C ASP A 215 3.53 -19.53 -3.38
N SER A 216 2.89 -18.94 -4.41
CA SER A 216 3.35 -19.03 -5.79
C SER A 216 4.71 -18.36 -6.00
N ILE A 217 4.89 -17.14 -5.47
CA ILE A 217 6.15 -16.39 -5.62
C ILE A 217 7.26 -17.08 -4.82
N GLU A 218 7.00 -17.41 -3.56
CA GLU A 218 7.97 -18.04 -2.68
C GLU A 218 8.42 -19.41 -3.18
N GLY A 219 7.49 -20.19 -3.77
CA GLY A 219 7.80 -21.50 -4.32
C GLY A 219 8.58 -21.45 -5.64
N LYS A 220 8.38 -20.43 -6.47
CA LYS A 220 9.00 -20.32 -7.81
C LYS A 220 10.22 -19.41 -7.86
N ALA A 221 10.25 -18.39 -6.99
CA ALA A 221 11.29 -17.36 -6.93
C ALA A 221 11.87 -17.24 -5.51
N PRO A 222 12.62 -18.23 -5.03
CA PRO A 222 13.03 -18.34 -3.63
C PRO A 222 13.95 -17.21 -3.13
N ARG A 223 14.42 -16.33 -3.97
CA ARG A 223 15.21 -15.14 -3.60
C ARG A 223 14.45 -13.83 -3.72
N ALA A 224 13.18 -13.87 -4.12
CA ALA A 224 12.31 -12.71 -4.10
C ALA A 224 11.96 -12.33 -2.64
N LEU A 225 11.92 -11.04 -2.36
CA LEU A 225 11.53 -10.46 -1.07
C LEU A 225 10.12 -9.90 -1.24
N VAL A 226 9.12 -10.61 -0.73
CA VAL A 226 7.70 -10.26 -0.92
C VAL A 226 7.23 -9.42 0.25
N TYR A 227 6.62 -8.27 -0.04
CA TYR A 227 6.02 -7.37 0.94
C TYR A 227 4.55 -7.13 0.60
N LEU A 228 3.67 -7.24 1.60
CA LEU A 228 2.23 -7.11 1.51
C LEU A 228 1.78 -5.68 1.78
N ASP A 229 0.55 -5.37 1.40
CA ASP A 229 -0.06 -4.05 1.63
C ASP A 229 -0.33 -3.78 3.12
N GLY A 230 0.40 -2.86 3.71
CA GLY A 230 0.20 -2.33 5.07
C GLY A 230 -0.50 -0.98 5.10
N THR A 231 -1.05 -0.51 3.98
CA THR A 231 -1.72 0.80 3.84
C THR A 231 -0.81 2.00 4.15
N HIS A 232 -1.20 2.91 5.03
CA HIS A 232 -0.36 4.03 5.48
C HIS A 232 -0.81 4.57 6.84
N SER A 233 0.03 5.39 7.44
CA SER A 233 -0.09 5.92 8.80
C SER A 233 -1.35 6.75 9.11
N ALA A 234 -2.18 7.05 8.12
CA ALA A 234 -3.43 7.79 8.30
C ALA A 234 -4.63 7.08 7.63
N TRP A 235 -4.59 5.76 7.52
CA TRP A 235 -5.69 4.97 6.94
C TRP A 235 -6.22 3.92 7.94
N LEU A 236 -5.73 2.67 7.91
CA LEU A 236 -6.16 1.67 8.88
C LEU A 236 -5.51 1.90 10.23
N GLY A 237 -6.26 1.65 11.33
CA GLY A 237 -5.66 1.59 12.66
C GLY A 237 -4.66 0.43 12.78
N VAL A 238 -3.71 0.55 13.70
CA VAL A 238 -2.64 -0.45 13.92
C VAL A 238 -3.19 -1.87 14.04
N GLY A 239 -4.21 -2.09 14.88
CA GLY A 239 -4.79 -3.43 15.10
C GLY A 239 -5.44 -4.00 13.85
N GLU A 240 -6.21 -3.19 13.11
CA GLU A 240 -6.85 -3.61 11.86
C GLU A 240 -5.82 -3.95 10.78
N ALA A 241 -4.79 -3.12 10.60
CA ALA A 241 -3.71 -3.37 9.64
C ALA A 241 -2.95 -4.66 10.00
N ALA A 242 -2.60 -4.85 11.27
CA ALA A 242 -1.94 -6.05 11.78
C ALA A 242 -2.78 -7.31 11.55
N TYR A 243 -4.08 -7.26 11.82
CA TYR A 243 -5.02 -8.37 11.60
C TYR A 243 -5.11 -8.75 10.13
N ARG A 244 -5.28 -7.76 9.23
CA ARG A 244 -5.37 -8.00 7.77
C ARG A 244 -4.08 -8.61 7.24
N LEU A 245 -2.93 -8.09 7.64
CA LEU A 245 -1.62 -8.63 7.28
C LEU A 245 -1.42 -10.05 7.78
N PHE A 246 -1.77 -10.33 9.03
CA PHE A 246 -1.69 -11.67 9.61
C PHE A 246 -2.58 -12.66 8.84
N THR A 247 -3.84 -12.31 8.60
CA THR A 247 -4.81 -13.14 7.86
C THR A 247 -4.37 -13.38 6.41
N ALA A 248 -3.71 -12.38 5.79
CA ALA A 248 -3.13 -12.49 4.46
C ALA A 248 -1.82 -13.31 4.42
N GLY A 249 -1.28 -13.73 5.56
CA GLY A 249 -0.12 -14.61 5.62
C GLY A 249 1.23 -13.90 5.61
N VAL A 250 1.32 -12.69 6.17
CA VAL A 250 2.57 -11.90 6.24
C VAL A 250 3.74 -12.69 6.87
N GLN A 251 3.46 -13.63 7.76
CA GLN A 251 4.46 -14.49 8.42
C GLN A 251 5.22 -15.40 7.44
N ARG A 252 4.69 -15.60 6.22
CA ARG A 252 5.29 -16.42 5.16
C ARG A 252 6.00 -15.59 4.10
N SER A 253 5.91 -14.26 4.21
CA SER A 253 6.57 -13.28 3.33
C SER A 253 7.76 -12.62 4.03
N GLN A 254 8.40 -11.66 3.39
CA GLN A 254 9.44 -10.85 4.02
C GLN A 254 8.86 -9.85 5.03
N GLY A 255 7.67 -9.33 4.75
CA GLY A 255 7.02 -8.33 5.57
C GLY A 255 5.92 -7.58 4.82
N PHE A 256 5.80 -6.29 5.08
CA PHE A 256 4.80 -5.43 4.46
C PHE A 256 5.40 -4.09 3.99
N TYR A 257 4.66 -3.33 3.26
CA TYR A 257 5.03 -1.96 2.88
C TYR A 257 3.95 -0.99 3.31
N VAL A 258 4.34 0.27 3.49
CA VAL A 258 3.42 1.37 3.80
C VAL A 258 3.62 2.55 2.86
N ASN A 259 2.59 3.39 2.74
CA ASN A 259 2.59 4.66 2.02
C ASN A 259 2.66 4.56 0.49
N VAL A 260 2.47 3.38 -0.12
CA VAL A 260 2.48 3.27 -1.58
C VAL A 260 1.40 4.17 -2.18
N SER A 261 1.81 4.98 -3.16
CA SER A 261 0.96 5.98 -3.82
C SER A 261 0.38 7.06 -2.91
N ASN A 262 0.93 7.26 -1.70
CA ASN A 262 0.42 8.22 -0.73
C ASN A 262 1.49 9.25 -0.29
N TYR A 263 1.14 10.15 0.60
CA TYR A 263 1.90 11.36 0.91
C TYR A 263 2.18 11.54 2.41
N GLN A 264 1.92 10.53 3.25
CA GLN A 264 2.14 10.63 4.68
C GLN A 264 3.64 10.73 4.98
N THR A 265 3.99 11.43 6.06
CA THR A 265 5.40 11.68 6.40
C THR A 265 6.16 10.37 6.60
N THR A 266 7.47 10.39 6.33
CA THR A 266 8.34 9.23 6.59
C THR A 266 8.38 8.89 8.08
N SER A 267 8.37 9.89 8.97
CA SER A 267 8.35 9.68 10.43
C SER A 267 7.10 8.94 10.89
N ASP A 268 5.91 9.39 10.44
CA ASP A 268 4.64 8.79 10.86
C ASP A 268 4.50 7.36 10.31
N ASN A 269 4.93 7.13 9.07
CA ASN A 269 4.96 5.79 8.49
C ASN A 269 5.98 4.87 9.17
N THR A 270 7.12 5.38 9.61
CA THR A 270 8.10 4.62 10.39
C THR A 270 7.51 4.18 11.73
N GLN A 271 6.85 5.11 12.43
CA GLN A 271 6.21 4.80 13.70
C GLN A 271 5.05 3.82 13.52
N PHE A 272 4.19 4.04 12.53
CA PHE A 272 3.08 3.16 12.20
C PHE A 272 3.55 1.74 11.84
N GLY A 273 4.52 1.61 10.95
CA GLY A 273 5.08 0.31 10.56
C GLY A 273 5.69 -0.44 11.74
N THR A 274 6.37 0.27 12.64
CA THR A 274 6.89 -0.31 13.88
C THR A 274 5.75 -0.85 14.76
N TRP A 275 4.72 -0.04 15.01
CA TRP A 275 3.57 -0.46 15.82
C TRP A 275 2.78 -1.63 15.20
N VAL A 276 2.63 -1.66 13.88
CA VAL A 276 2.00 -2.79 13.18
C VAL A 276 2.81 -4.08 13.38
N SER A 277 4.14 -4.04 13.26
CA SER A 277 5.00 -5.18 13.53
C SER A 277 4.93 -5.64 15.00
N GLU A 278 4.92 -4.69 15.94
CA GLU A 278 4.77 -4.95 17.37
C GLU A 278 3.40 -5.55 17.70
N CYS A 279 2.31 -5.06 17.09
CA CYS A 279 0.97 -5.59 17.26
C CYS A 279 0.85 -7.03 16.71
N ILE A 280 1.41 -7.32 15.54
CA ILE A 280 1.48 -8.70 15.02
C ILE A 280 2.17 -9.61 16.05
N THR A 281 3.31 -9.17 16.59
CA THR A 281 4.05 -9.95 17.60
C THR A 281 3.25 -10.11 18.88
N ALA A 282 2.65 -9.02 19.38
CA ALA A 282 1.83 -9.04 20.60
C ALA A 282 0.68 -10.06 20.51
N ALA A 283 -0.04 -10.06 19.37
CA ALA A 283 -1.18 -10.94 19.16
C ALA A 283 -0.80 -12.40 18.84
N THR A 284 0.42 -12.67 18.39
CA THR A 284 0.81 -14.02 17.92
C THR A 284 1.84 -14.72 18.80
N ALA A 285 2.73 -13.98 19.44
CA ALA A 285 3.85 -14.50 20.23
C ALA A 285 4.08 -13.73 21.54
N GLY A 286 3.19 -12.79 21.89
CA GLY A 286 3.30 -11.94 23.06
C GLY A 286 2.82 -12.59 24.36
N ALA A 287 2.46 -11.75 25.31
CA ALA A 287 1.89 -12.20 26.58
C ALA A 287 0.61 -13.01 26.35
N SER A 288 0.40 -14.06 27.13
CA SER A 288 -0.74 -14.99 26.95
C SER A 288 -2.11 -14.31 26.97
N TRP A 289 -2.25 -13.22 27.71
CA TRP A 289 -3.48 -12.43 27.76
C TRP A 289 -3.72 -11.59 26.49
N ALA A 290 -2.67 -11.28 25.71
CA ALA A 290 -2.76 -10.53 24.46
C ALA A 290 -2.94 -11.45 23.23
N ALA A 291 -2.81 -12.76 23.39
CA ALA A 291 -2.85 -13.72 22.29
C ALA A 291 -4.20 -13.66 21.53
N GLY A 292 -4.13 -13.43 20.22
CA GLY A 292 -5.30 -13.29 19.33
C GLY A 292 -5.97 -11.91 19.36
N HIS A 293 -5.57 -11.00 20.23
CA HIS A 293 -6.21 -9.70 20.43
C HIS A 293 -5.57 -8.58 19.63
N PHE A 294 -5.74 -8.60 18.32
CA PHE A 294 -5.40 -7.46 17.44
C PHE A 294 -6.24 -6.22 17.77
N ASP A 295 -7.47 -6.40 18.20
CA ASP A 295 -8.42 -5.36 18.60
C ASP A 295 -7.99 -4.58 19.85
N TRP A 296 -7.07 -5.12 20.65
CA TRP A 296 -6.51 -4.45 21.83
C TRP A 296 -5.27 -3.62 21.53
N CYS A 297 -4.68 -3.79 20.34
CA CYS A 297 -3.52 -2.97 19.98
C CYS A 297 -3.91 -1.48 19.95
N PRO A 298 -3.19 -0.63 20.69
CA PRO A 298 -3.39 0.81 20.61
C PRO A 298 -3.04 1.31 19.22
N SER A 299 -3.65 2.42 18.82
CA SER A 299 -3.59 2.94 17.47
C SER A 299 -3.10 4.38 17.45
N GLN A 300 -2.71 4.86 16.26
CA GLN A 300 -2.46 6.27 15.99
C GLN A 300 -3.72 7.16 16.14
N TYR A 301 -4.90 6.56 16.25
CA TYR A 301 -6.16 7.27 16.46
C TYR A 301 -6.44 7.38 17.94
N ASP A 302 -6.31 8.59 18.48
CA ASP A 302 -6.42 8.88 19.91
C ASP A 302 -7.87 8.87 20.36
N ALA A 303 -8.29 7.82 21.06
CA ALA A 303 -9.64 7.68 21.58
C ALA A 303 -10.01 8.78 22.60
N SER A 304 -9.02 9.34 23.33
CA SER A 304 -9.23 10.43 24.25
C SER A 304 -9.47 11.77 23.57
N ASN A 305 -9.10 11.88 22.28
CA ASN A 305 -9.27 13.06 21.44
C ASN A 305 -10.15 12.77 20.21
N ASN A 306 -11.30 12.16 20.44
CA ASN A 306 -12.29 11.86 19.41
C ASN A 306 -11.73 11.12 18.19
N TYR A 307 -10.82 10.18 18.43
CA TYR A 307 -10.13 9.41 17.39
C TYR A 307 -9.37 10.25 16.36
N ALA A 308 -8.90 11.42 16.76
CA ALA A 308 -8.02 12.22 15.93
C ALA A 308 -6.67 11.53 15.74
N LEU A 309 -6.09 11.70 14.55
CA LEU A 309 -4.75 11.22 14.25
C LEU A 309 -3.72 11.91 15.16
N ASN A 310 -2.93 11.13 15.91
CA ASN A 310 -1.99 11.65 16.91
C ASN A 310 -0.65 10.90 16.85
N TYR A 311 0.38 11.60 16.39
CA TYR A 311 1.78 11.15 16.39
C TYR A 311 2.66 12.04 17.29
N SER A 312 2.05 12.79 18.23
CA SER A 312 2.84 13.57 19.19
C SER A 312 3.76 12.65 20.02
N PRO A 313 4.94 13.12 20.41
CA PRO A 313 5.92 12.29 21.13
C PRO A 313 5.37 11.62 22.39
N ASP A 314 4.54 12.32 23.17
CA ASP A 314 3.97 11.82 24.42
C ASP A 314 2.93 10.71 24.14
N TYR A 315 2.09 10.90 23.12
CA TYR A 315 1.11 9.89 22.73
C TYR A 315 1.80 8.66 22.12
N ALA A 316 2.77 8.88 21.24
CA ALA A 316 3.55 7.81 20.64
C ALA A 316 4.30 6.96 21.70
N ALA A 317 4.85 7.59 22.74
CA ALA A 317 5.46 6.88 23.86
C ALA A 317 4.44 6.01 24.61
N THR A 318 3.19 6.49 24.78
CA THR A 318 2.10 5.73 25.43
C THR A 318 1.70 4.51 24.60
N VAL A 319 1.52 4.66 23.28
CA VAL A 319 1.20 3.57 22.37
C VAL A 319 2.30 2.50 22.40
N THR A 320 3.57 2.93 22.23
CA THR A 320 4.72 2.04 22.28
C THR A 320 4.83 1.28 23.60
N ALA A 321 4.67 1.96 24.74
CA ALA A 321 4.73 1.30 26.05
C ALA A 321 3.63 0.23 26.21
N SER A 322 2.44 0.49 25.69
CA SER A 322 1.34 -0.48 25.69
C SER A 322 1.66 -1.70 24.83
N LEU A 323 2.17 -1.52 23.62
CA LEU A 323 2.56 -2.63 22.72
C LEU A 323 3.71 -3.45 23.32
N VAL A 324 4.71 -2.79 23.90
CA VAL A 324 5.83 -3.47 24.60
C VAL A 324 5.29 -4.36 25.75
N ASN A 325 4.32 -3.86 26.52
CA ASN A 325 3.67 -4.65 27.56
C ASN A 325 2.90 -5.85 26.98
N MET A 326 2.17 -5.65 25.86
CA MET A 326 1.45 -6.72 25.17
C MET A 326 2.40 -7.77 24.57
N MET A 327 3.57 -7.37 24.08
CA MET A 327 4.59 -8.30 23.57
C MET A 327 5.19 -9.17 24.68
N GLY A 328 5.13 -8.79 25.95
CA GLY A 328 5.56 -9.62 27.07
C GLY A 328 7.03 -10.08 27.02
N GLY A 329 7.89 -9.30 26.38
CA GLY A 329 9.31 -9.61 26.20
C GLY A 329 9.65 -10.29 24.86
N ALA A 330 8.67 -10.63 24.01
CA ALA A 330 8.92 -11.07 22.65
C ALA A 330 9.43 -9.90 21.79
N ALA A 331 10.28 -10.19 20.80
CA ALA A 331 10.79 -9.19 19.87
C ALA A 331 9.94 -9.16 18.59
N ALA A 332 9.63 -7.97 18.09
CA ALA A 332 9.01 -7.81 16.79
C ALA A 332 9.97 -8.27 15.67
N THR A 333 9.44 -8.99 14.69
CA THR A 333 10.25 -9.61 13.62
C THR A 333 9.67 -9.40 12.23
N THR A 334 8.48 -8.80 12.11
CA THR A 334 7.87 -8.50 10.81
C THR A 334 8.48 -7.22 10.26
N HIS A 335 9.22 -7.33 9.15
CA HIS A 335 9.89 -6.20 8.52
C HIS A 335 8.94 -5.37 7.65
N PHE A 336 9.34 -4.15 7.30
CA PHE A 336 8.54 -3.30 6.40
C PHE A 336 9.38 -2.42 5.49
N LEU A 337 8.71 -1.83 4.48
CA LEU A 337 9.24 -0.84 3.54
C LEU A 337 8.39 0.42 3.59
N ILE A 338 8.94 1.56 3.20
CA ILE A 338 8.19 2.82 3.04
C ILE A 338 8.35 3.33 1.60
N ASP A 339 7.21 3.64 0.95
CA ASP A 339 7.23 4.45 -0.27
C ASP A 339 7.46 5.92 0.08
N THR A 340 8.59 6.45 -0.35
CA THR A 340 8.98 7.84 -0.13
C THR A 340 8.95 8.68 -1.41
N SER A 341 8.37 8.16 -2.47
CA SER A 341 8.40 8.77 -3.81
C SER A 341 7.80 10.18 -3.86
N ARG A 342 6.77 10.47 -3.04
CA ARG A 342 5.99 11.71 -3.16
C ARG A 342 5.70 12.39 -1.82
N ASN A 343 6.36 12.00 -0.74
CA ASN A 343 6.04 12.43 0.61
C ASN A 343 6.98 13.50 1.20
N GLY A 344 7.81 14.12 0.37
CA GLY A 344 8.81 15.10 0.83
C GLY A 344 8.22 16.32 1.54
N GLN A 345 6.96 16.67 1.28
CA GLN A 345 6.23 17.75 1.92
C GLN A 345 5.12 17.25 2.88
N GLY A 346 5.03 15.94 3.09
CA GLY A 346 3.99 15.33 3.91
C GLY A 346 2.58 15.41 3.30
N PRO A 347 1.52 15.10 4.05
CA PRO A 347 0.15 15.07 3.56
C PRO A 347 -0.38 16.47 3.16
N TRP A 348 -1.31 16.47 2.23
CA TRP A 348 -1.96 17.69 1.78
C TRP A 348 -3.22 17.99 2.59
N ASN A 349 -3.32 19.24 3.05
CA ASN A 349 -4.52 19.78 3.67
C ASN A 349 -5.01 20.93 2.80
N PRO A 350 -6.16 20.79 2.11
CA PRO A 350 -6.69 21.84 1.26
C PRO A 350 -7.10 23.08 2.07
N THR A 351 -6.85 24.26 1.53
CA THR A 351 -7.34 25.51 2.10
C THR A 351 -8.79 25.79 1.71
N ALA A 352 -9.25 25.24 0.60
CA ALA A 352 -10.63 25.28 0.15
C ALA A 352 -11.41 24.08 0.73
N SER A 353 -12.71 24.29 0.96
CA SER A 353 -13.61 23.20 1.37
C SER A 353 -14.13 22.48 0.13
N TYR A 354 -13.99 21.15 0.11
CA TYR A 354 -14.46 20.28 -0.94
C TYR A 354 -15.46 19.25 -0.40
N PRO A 355 -16.40 18.75 -1.24
CA PRO A 355 -17.28 17.64 -0.86
C PRO A 355 -16.51 16.37 -0.45
N ASP A 356 -15.46 16.04 -1.20
CA ASP A 356 -14.44 15.04 -0.89
C ASP A 356 -13.09 15.61 -1.36
N PRO A 357 -12.18 15.95 -0.48
CA PRO A 357 -10.91 16.55 -0.87
C PRO A 357 -10.03 15.64 -1.71
N GLN A 358 -10.25 14.32 -1.69
CA GLN A 358 -9.43 13.35 -2.41
C GLN A 358 -7.92 13.62 -2.19
N ASN A 359 -7.53 13.80 -0.93
CA ASN A 359 -6.17 14.22 -0.55
C ASN A 359 -5.07 13.21 -0.95
N TRP A 360 -5.48 12.02 -1.36
CA TRP A 360 -4.64 10.99 -1.95
C TRP A 360 -4.47 11.13 -3.47
N CYS A 361 -5.38 11.84 -4.16
CA CYS A 361 -5.45 11.92 -5.61
C CYS A 361 -4.80 13.21 -6.11
N ASN A 362 -3.63 13.13 -6.73
CA ASN A 362 -2.87 14.25 -7.31
C ASN A 362 -2.85 15.53 -6.43
N PRO A 363 -2.60 15.48 -5.13
CA PRO A 363 -2.56 16.72 -4.33
C PRO A 363 -1.42 17.64 -4.80
N PRO A 364 -1.66 18.95 -4.90
CA PRO A 364 -0.64 19.91 -5.29
C PRO A 364 0.38 20.15 -4.16
N GLY A 365 1.52 20.74 -4.50
CA GLY A 365 2.53 21.16 -3.53
C GLY A 365 3.29 20.02 -2.87
N ARG A 366 3.23 18.82 -3.42
CA ARG A 366 3.99 17.67 -2.90
C ARG A 366 5.38 17.62 -3.52
N GLY A 367 6.35 17.12 -2.75
CA GLY A 367 7.73 16.95 -3.16
C GLY A 367 8.16 15.48 -3.14
N LEU A 368 9.21 15.16 -3.87
CA LEU A 368 9.90 13.88 -3.71
C LEU A 368 10.44 13.78 -2.28
N GLY A 369 10.35 12.59 -1.69
CA GLY A 369 10.93 12.31 -0.38
C GLY A 369 12.32 11.69 -0.46
N LEU A 370 12.71 10.97 0.59
CA LEU A 370 14.02 10.32 0.69
C LEU A 370 14.29 9.44 -0.54
N PRO A 371 15.49 9.49 -1.11
CA PRO A 371 15.85 8.62 -2.23
C PRO A 371 15.90 7.14 -1.79
N PRO A 372 15.70 6.20 -2.73
CA PRO A 372 15.73 4.78 -2.46
C PRO A 372 17.06 4.34 -1.84
N THR A 373 16.96 3.67 -0.69
CA THR A 373 18.11 3.11 0.02
C THR A 373 17.68 1.98 0.96
N ALA A 374 18.52 0.96 1.11
CA ALA A 374 18.38 -0.06 2.16
C ALA A 374 19.17 0.28 3.44
N SER A 375 19.90 1.40 3.45
CA SER A 375 20.60 1.90 4.65
C SER A 375 19.68 2.87 5.42
N THR A 376 18.65 2.33 6.08
CA THR A 376 17.64 3.13 6.79
C THR A 376 18.07 3.56 8.18
N GLY A 377 18.91 2.78 8.84
CA GLY A 377 19.31 2.99 10.24
C GLY A 377 18.16 2.71 11.25
N VAL A 378 17.01 2.18 10.79
CA VAL A 378 15.84 1.88 11.62
C VAL A 378 15.63 0.37 11.66
N ALA A 379 15.49 -0.18 12.85
CA ALA A 379 15.17 -1.61 13.01
C ALA A 379 13.83 -1.94 12.31
N LEU A 380 13.74 -3.13 11.71
CA LEU A 380 12.58 -3.64 10.96
C LEU A 380 12.28 -2.90 9.64
N LEU A 381 12.83 -1.72 9.41
CA LEU A 381 12.66 -1.00 8.16
C LEU A 381 13.75 -1.37 7.16
N ASP A 382 13.40 -2.20 6.17
CA ASP A 382 14.35 -2.78 5.21
C ASP A 382 14.81 -1.76 4.16
N ALA A 383 13.94 -0.84 3.73
CA ALA A 383 14.32 0.21 2.77
C ALA A 383 13.30 1.36 2.70
N TYR A 384 13.79 2.51 2.28
CA TYR A 384 13.02 3.55 1.60
C TYR A 384 13.04 3.27 0.11
N LEU A 385 11.90 3.36 -0.57
CA LEU A 385 11.79 3.08 -2.00
C LEU A 385 10.93 4.14 -2.69
N TRP A 386 11.11 4.32 -3.98
CA TRP A 386 10.15 5.01 -4.83
C TRP A 386 9.29 3.97 -5.56
N VAL A 387 8.17 3.61 -4.92
CA VAL A 387 7.26 2.58 -5.43
C VAL A 387 6.28 3.18 -6.43
N LYS A 388 5.52 4.21 -6.03
CA LYS A 388 4.75 4.99 -7.01
C LYS A 388 5.73 5.74 -7.91
N THR A 389 5.49 5.70 -9.20
CA THR A 389 6.28 6.47 -10.15
C THR A 389 5.98 7.97 -9.99
N PRO A 390 6.94 8.81 -9.57
CA PRO A 390 6.74 10.25 -9.50
C PRO A 390 6.41 10.83 -10.89
N GLY A 391 5.38 11.67 -10.95
CA GLY A 391 4.92 12.26 -12.20
C GLY A 391 3.87 11.45 -12.95
N GLU A 392 3.55 10.21 -12.55
CA GLU A 392 2.37 9.49 -13.02
C GLU A 392 1.14 9.85 -12.17
N SER A 393 0.06 10.25 -12.85
CA SER A 393 -1.21 10.63 -12.24
C SER A 393 -1.85 9.51 -11.41
N ASP A 394 -2.61 9.88 -10.39
CA ASP A 394 -3.48 8.98 -9.62
C ASP A 394 -4.85 8.80 -10.30
N GLY A 395 -5.23 9.69 -11.22
CA GLY A 395 -6.47 9.65 -11.96
C GLY A 395 -7.05 11.04 -12.20
N SER A 396 -8.25 11.08 -12.79
CA SER A 396 -8.95 12.33 -13.11
C SER A 396 -9.67 12.88 -11.87
N CYS A 397 -8.90 13.37 -10.90
CA CYS A 397 -9.40 13.90 -9.63
C CYS A 397 -10.33 15.09 -9.86
N ASN A 398 -11.39 15.19 -9.07
CA ASN A 398 -12.38 16.28 -9.16
C ASN A 398 -12.80 16.84 -7.80
N ARG A 399 -12.13 16.47 -6.73
CA ARG A 399 -12.39 16.90 -5.35
C ARG A 399 -13.81 16.61 -4.86
N GLY A 400 -14.44 15.55 -5.38
CA GLY A 400 -15.82 15.18 -5.03
C GLY A 400 -16.89 16.12 -5.62
N ILE A 401 -16.52 17.01 -6.53
CA ILE A 401 -17.47 17.93 -7.19
C ILE A 401 -18.16 17.16 -8.32
N SER A 402 -19.38 16.68 -8.06
CA SER A 402 -20.10 15.71 -8.91
C SER A 402 -20.33 16.16 -10.37
N ALA A 403 -20.36 17.46 -10.66
CA ALA A 403 -20.49 18.00 -12.01
C ALA A 403 -19.16 18.38 -12.67
N ALA A 404 -18.03 18.30 -11.93
CA ALA A 404 -16.74 18.69 -12.44
C ALA A 404 -16.02 17.50 -13.08
N THR A 405 -15.47 17.74 -14.26
CA THR A 405 -14.52 16.85 -14.94
C THR A 405 -13.07 17.33 -14.79
N THR A 406 -12.87 18.46 -14.09
CA THR A 406 -11.60 19.14 -13.93
C THR A 406 -11.21 19.25 -12.47
N ASP A 407 -9.90 19.30 -12.20
CA ASP A 407 -9.37 19.51 -10.87
C ASP A 407 -9.12 21.02 -10.62
N PRO A 408 -9.84 21.65 -9.66
CA PRO A 408 -9.64 23.05 -9.33
C PRO A 408 -8.24 23.35 -8.79
N GLU A 409 -7.58 22.40 -8.16
CA GLU A 409 -6.25 22.56 -7.56
C GLU A 409 -5.13 22.61 -8.62
N TRP A 410 -5.42 22.13 -9.83
CA TRP A 410 -4.50 22.19 -10.97
C TRP A 410 -4.92 23.24 -12.01
N GLY A 411 -5.67 24.27 -11.58
CA GLY A 411 -6.10 25.37 -12.47
C GLY A 411 -7.28 25.00 -13.37
N GLY A 412 -8.07 24.02 -12.98
CA GLY A 412 -9.28 23.62 -13.71
C GLY A 412 -8.98 22.78 -14.96
N ILE A 413 -7.87 22.07 -15.02
CA ILE A 413 -7.59 21.09 -16.08
C ILE A 413 -8.22 19.74 -15.74
N VAL A 414 -8.37 18.88 -16.75
CA VAL A 414 -8.63 17.46 -16.56
C VAL A 414 -7.30 16.78 -16.25
N ASP A 415 -7.18 16.19 -15.07
CA ASP A 415 -5.99 15.42 -14.72
C ASP A 415 -5.86 14.22 -15.65
N PRO A 416 -4.64 13.81 -16.00
CA PRO A 416 -4.42 12.59 -16.78
C PRO A 416 -5.01 11.35 -16.09
N ALA A 417 -5.38 10.35 -16.88
CA ALA A 417 -5.82 9.06 -16.34
C ALA A 417 -4.76 8.44 -15.42
N ALA A 418 -5.19 7.57 -14.50
CA ALA A 418 -4.29 6.87 -13.59
C ALA A 418 -3.14 6.17 -14.34
N GLY A 419 -1.91 6.38 -13.89
CA GLY A 419 -0.69 5.88 -14.53
C GLY A 419 -0.20 6.66 -15.75
N ALA A 420 -0.96 7.64 -16.24
CA ALA A 420 -0.49 8.52 -17.32
C ALA A 420 0.40 9.64 -16.76
N TRP A 421 1.36 10.08 -17.58
CA TRP A 421 2.29 11.14 -17.20
C TRP A 421 1.59 12.49 -16.98
N PHE A 422 1.86 13.13 -15.85
CA PHE A 422 1.33 14.45 -15.46
C PHE A 422 2.47 15.47 -15.37
N PRO A 423 2.74 16.23 -16.46
CA PRO A 423 3.92 17.09 -16.54
C PRO A 423 4.03 18.15 -15.46
N GLN A 424 2.90 18.75 -15.06
CA GLN A 424 2.88 19.78 -14.02
C GLN A 424 3.23 19.21 -12.66
N GLN A 425 2.62 18.05 -12.30
CA GLN A 425 2.90 17.35 -11.05
C GLN A 425 4.36 16.87 -11.01
N ALA A 426 4.90 16.32 -12.11
CA ALA A 426 6.29 15.87 -12.20
C ALA A 426 7.28 16.98 -11.87
N LEU A 427 7.10 18.17 -12.47
CA LEU A 427 7.96 19.33 -12.17
C LEU A 427 7.79 19.83 -10.75
N GLN A 428 6.57 19.83 -10.23
CA GLN A 428 6.32 20.27 -8.86
C GLN A 428 6.97 19.32 -7.85
N LEU A 429 6.80 18.00 -8.03
CA LEU A 429 7.45 16.98 -7.19
C LEU A 429 8.98 17.16 -7.18
N ALA A 430 9.58 17.30 -8.35
CA ALA A 430 11.03 17.47 -8.47
C ALA A 430 11.54 18.79 -7.89
N SER A 431 10.76 19.88 -8.00
CA SER A 431 11.14 21.21 -7.49
C SER A 431 11.02 21.34 -5.97
N LEU A 432 10.10 20.59 -5.35
CA LEU A 432 9.83 20.59 -3.91
C LEU A 432 10.43 19.37 -3.18
N ALA A 433 11.36 18.68 -3.81
CA ALA A 433 12.02 17.52 -3.24
C ALA A 433 12.67 17.81 -1.87
N THR A 434 12.48 16.91 -0.91
CA THR A 434 13.06 16.98 0.42
C THR A 434 13.61 15.61 0.81
N PRO A 435 14.93 15.39 0.81
CA PRO A 435 15.99 16.38 0.52
C PRO A 435 16.01 16.88 -0.93
N SER A 436 16.65 18.02 -1.17
CA SER A 436 16.83 18.52 -2.54
C SER A 436 17.57 17.49 -3.41
N LEU A 437 17.22 17.44 -4.69
CA LEU A 437 17.91 16.58 -5.67
C LEU A 437 19.34 17.05 -6.00
N PHE A 438 19.69 18.27 -5.64
CA PHE A 438 21.00 18.89 -5.85
C PHE A 438 21.47 19.60 -4.58
#